data_57195151246ae285f209d45e773b4aad
#
_entry.id   57195151246ae285f209d45e773b4aad
#
_cell.length_a   1.000
_cell.length_b   1.000
_cell.length_c   1.000
_cell.angle_alpha   90.00
_cell.angle_beta   90.00
_cell.angle_gamma   90.00
#
_symmetry.space_group_name_H-M   'P 1'
#
loop_
_entity.id
_entity.type
_entity.pdbx_description
1 polymer ?
#
loop_
_entity_poly.entity_id
_entity_poly.type
_entity_poly.pdbx_seq_one_letter_code
_entity_poly.pdbx_strand_id
1 'polypeptide(L)'
;MTDGSSIETNIPQRLDRLPWSRFHLLLVVALGITWILDGLEVTIVGSIGPILQSPETLHFSSAEIGAAASFYLVGAVAGALLSGWITDRYGRRVVFYVTLCTYLAGVLLSSLSWSFLSFACFRALTGLGIGGEYAAVNSAIDELIPARYRGRIDLIVNGSFWLGAAAGAGASLWMLQPGLLPANVGWRLGFAVGGVLGLSVLFLRRWVPESPRWLVTHCREKEAERTTSDVETRVSASGAGKLPPPQGSLQVHPRKVFGLGLIFDSMLKENRARSLLAISLMVAQAFLFNAVFFTYGLVLTRFYHVAQTQVGLYLIPLTLGNFAGPLLLGSLFDTIGRKKMISATFIISALLLLATAVAFGAGVLSAYTQTAAWIVIFFFASAAASSAYLTASEIFPLETRALAIACFYAIGTAIGGTFAPVLFAWLIQSGSHWRLSGGYMLAAGLLALAALMEMKFGVDAEQKSLESIASPLSSRG
;
A
#
# COMPACT_ATOMS: atom_id res chain seq x y z
N MET A 1 -10.60 24.30 -27.72
CA MET A 1 -11.40 24.81 -26.59
C MET A 1 -12.85 24.57 -26.96
N THR A 2 -13.42 23.44 -26.55
CA THR A 2 -14.86 23.21 -26.67
C THR A 2 -15.43 23.53 -25.29
N ASP A 3 -16.21 24.58 -25.24
CA ASP A 3 -17.02 25.01 -24.12
C ASP A 3 -17.87 23.82 -23.65
N GLY A 4 -17.40 23.12 -22.60
CA GLY A 4 -18.12 22.00 -22.05
C GLY A 4 -19.30 22.54 -21.25
N SER A 5 -20.51 22.39 -21.78
CA SER A 5 -21.70 22.62 -20.98
C SER A 5 -21.61 21.91 -19.64
N SER A 6 -21.89 22.62 -18.54
CA SER A 6 -21.97 22.01 -17.23
C SER A 6 -23.05 20.93 -17.23
N ILE A 7 -22.72 19.78 -16.67
CA ILE A 7 -23.67 18.68 -16.47
C ILE A 7 -24.00 18.55 -14.99
N GLU A 8 -25.26 18.35 -14.71
CA GLU A 8 -25.73 18.02 -13.37
C GLU A 8 -25.77 16.50 -13.21
N THR A 9 -25.11 15.95 -12.21
CA THR A 9 -25.05 14.52 -11.95
C THR A 9 -25.30 14.18 -10.49
N ASN A 10 -25.95 13.05 -10.23
CA ASN A 10 -26.16 12.50 -8.90
C ASN A 10 -25.43 11.15 -8.70
N ILE A 11 -24.55 10.80 -9.61
CA ILE A 11 -23.81 9.51 -9.57
C ILE A 11 -23.02 9.33 -8.27
N PRO A 12 -22.25 10.32 -7.75
CA PRO A 12 -21.57 10.17 -6.48
C PRO A 12 -22.52 9.83 -5.32
N GLN A 13 -23.66 10.53 -5.23
CA GLN A 13 -24.65 10.33 -4.19
C GLN A 13 -25.34 8.95 -4.31
N ARG A 14 -25.55 8.47 -5.54
CA ARG A 14 -26.10 7.14 -5.80
C ARG A 14 -25.14 6.04 -5.34
N LEU A 15 -23.85 6.20 -5.52
CA LEU A 15 -22.83 5.25 -5.04
C LEU A 15 -22.71 5.29 -3.50
N ASP A 16 -22.68 6.48 -2.91
CA ASP A 16 -22.51 6.64 -1.44
C ASP A 16 -23.72 6.14 -0.62
N ARG A 17 -24.93 6.13 -1.19
CA ARG A 17 -26.14 5.62 -0.53
C ARG A 17 -26.23 4.09 -0.49
N LEU A 18 -25.39 3.36 -1.25
CA LEU A 18 -25.51 1.91 -1.38
C LEU A 18 -25.26 1.20 -0.05
N PRO A 19 -26.09 0.22 0.32
CA PRO A 19 -25.79 -0.66 1.44
C PRO A 19 -24.67 -1.64 1.11
N TRP A 20 -24.02 -2.15 2.15
CA TRP A 20 -23.04 -3.23 1.96
C TRP A 20 -23.69 -4.46 1.32
N SER A 21 -23.01 -5.06 0.35
CA SER A 21 -23.55 -6.18 -0.43
C SER A 21 -22.45 -7.15 -0.91
N ARG A 22 -22.86 -8.26 -1.51
CA ARG A 22 -21.92 -9.20 -2.15
C ARG A 22 -21.07 -8.55 -3.25
N PHE A 23 -21.60 -7.54 -3.95
CA PHE A 23 -20.83 -6.77 -4.92
C PHE A 23 -19.61 -6.13 -4.29
N HIS A 24 -19.78 -5.44 -3.16
CA HIS A 24 -18.69 -4.79 -2.44
C HIS A 24 -17.68 -5.81 -1.89
N LEU A 25 -18.14 -6.95 -1.37
CA LEU A 25 -17.26 -8.01 -0.90
C LEU A 25 -16.38 -8.57 -2.03
N LEU A 26 -16.97 -8.85 -3.20
CA LEU A 26 -16.22 -9.32 -4.36
C LEU A 26 -15.22 -8.29 -4.87
N LEU A 27 -15.59 -7.01 -4.84
CA LEU A 27 -14.69 -5.91 -5.17
C LEU A 27 -13.49 -5.87 -4.23
N VAL A 28 -13.73 -5.94 -2.91
CA VAL A 28 -12.68 -5.95 -1.88
C VAL A 28 -11.74 -7.14 -2.03
N VAL A 29 -12.29 -8.33 -2.28
CA VAL A 29 -11.48 -9.54 -2.52
C VAL A 29 -10.65 -9.38 -3.80
N ALA A 30 -11.26 -8.90 -4.90
CA ALA A 30 -10.56 -8.72 -6.17
C ALA A 30 -9.44 -7.67 -6.11
N LEU A 31 -9.57 -6.65 -5.25
CA LEU A 31 -8.55 -5.63 -5.03
C LEU A 31 -7.52 -6.07 -3.98
N GLY A 32 -7.97 -6.65 -2.87
CA GLY A 32 -7.10 -7.02 -1.74
C GLY A 32 -6.16 -8.19 -2.03
N ILE A 33 -6.56 -9.12 -2.91
CA ILE A 33 -5.71 -10.28 -3.22
C ILE A 33 -4.36 -9.88 -3.86
N THR A 34 -4.29 -8.74 -4.54
CA THR A 34 -3.03 -8.22 -5.09
C THR A 34 -2.07 -7.84 -3.98
N TRP A 35 -2.56 -7.22 -2.92
CA TRP A 35 -1.76 -6.89 -1.74
C TRP A 35 -1.24 -8.14 -1.03
N ILE A 36 -2.06 -9.19 -0.97
CA ILE A 36 -1.64 -10.49 -0.41
C ILE A 36 -0.51 -11.08 -1.25
N LEU A 37 -0.62 -11.03 -2.59
CA LEU A 37 0.43 -11.55 -3.48
C LEU A 37 1.71 -10.74 -3.40
N ASP A 38 1.63 -9.41 -3.27
CA ASP A 38 2.79 -8.56 -3.08
C ASP A 38 3.50 -8.87 -1.76
N GLY A 39 2.76 -8.97 -0.65
CA GLY A 39 3.31 -9.34 0.65
C GLY A 39 3.98 -10.72 0.64
N LEU A 40 3.38 -11.70 -0.03
CA LEU A 40 3.93 -13.04 -0.20
C LEU A 40 5.25 -12.98 -0.98
N GLU A 41 5.27 -12.29 -2.10
CA GLU A 41 6.43 -12.21 -2.98
C GLU A 41 7.59 -11.46 -2.34
N VAL A 42 7.35 -10.30 -1.74
CA VAL A 42 8.38 -9.52 -1.04
C VAL A 42 9.02 -10.33 0.08
N THR A 43 8.23 -11.11 0.82
CA THR A 43 8.73 -11.93 1.92
C THR A 43 9.54 -13.13 1.43
N ILE A 44 9.10 -13.80 0.36
CA ILE A 44 9.88 -14.88 -0.28
C ILE A 44 11.23 -14.33 -0.75
N VAL A 45 11.24 -13.19 -1.44
CA VAL A 45 12.48 -12.56 -1.92
C VAL A 45 13.45 -12.25 -0.78
N GLY A 46 12.95 -11.72 0.33
CA GLY A 46 13.76 -11.49 1.53
C GLY A 46 14.40 -12.77 2.09
N SER A 47 13.70 -13.90 1.94
CA SER A 47 14.13 -15.20 2.49
C SER A 47 15.13 -15.95 1.59
N ILE A 48 15.11 -15.72 0.27
CA ILE A 48 15.96 -16.46 -0.67
C ILE A 48 17.38 -15.86 -0.84
N GLY A 49 17.65 -14.69 -0.27
CA GLY A 49 18.95 -14.02 -0.41
C GLY A 49 20.15 -14.94 -0.15
N PRO A 50 20.22 -15.67 0.99
CA PRO A 50 21.30 -16.59 1.27
C PRO A 50 21.41 -17.74 0.25
N ILE A 51 20.29 -18.18 -0.32
CA ILE A 51 20.26 -19.24 -1.33
C ILE A 51 20.85 -18.76 -2.66
N LEU A 52 20.53 -17.53 -3.06
CA LEU A 52 21.09 -16.94 -4.28
C LEU A 52 22.61 -16.71 -4.20
N GLN A 53 23.18 -16.68 -2.99
CA GLN A 53 24.63 -16.62 -2.77
C GLN A 53 25.32 -17.98 -2.90
N SER A 54 24.58 -19.08 -2.80
CA SER A 54 25.15 -20.42 -2.88
C SER A 54 25.83 -20.67 -4.24
N PRO A 55 26.99 -21.40 -4.25
CA PRO A 55 27.63 -21.89 -5.47
C PRO A 55 26.74 -22.73 -6.37
N GLU A 56 25.73 -23.38 -5.81
CA GLU A 56 24.79 -24.24 -6.52
C GLU A 56 23.66 -23.47 -7.23
N THR A 57 23.61 -22.14 -7.05
CA THR A 57 22.55 -21.28 -7.61
C THR A 57 23.12 -20.19 -8.52
N LEU A 58 22.81 -18.92 -8.27
CA LEU A 58 23.24 -17.80 -9.12
C LEU A 58 24.54 -17.14 -8.65
N HIS A 59 25.11 -17.55 -7.52
CA HIS A 59 26.39 -17.07 -7.00
C HIS A 59 26.44 -15.55 -6.72
N PHE A 60 25.33 -14.96 -6.27
CA PHE A 60 25.26 -13.52 -6.03
C PHE A 60 26.11 -13.11 -4.83
N SER A 61 26.81 -12.00 -4.95
CA SER A 61 27.38 -11.29 -3.82
C SER A 61 26.29 -10.63 -2.97
N SER A 62 26.61 -10.31 -1.71
CA SER A 62 25.70 -9.54 -0.85
C SER A 62 25.32 -8.18 -1.43
N ALA A 63 26.26 -7.56 -2.18
CA ALA A 63 26.02 -6.30 -2.87
C ALA A 63 24.98 -6.46 -4.01
N GLU A 64 25.06 -7.55 -4.78
CA GLU A 64 24.10 -7.83 -5.85
C GLU A 64 22.69 -8.12 -5.31
N ILE A 65 22.55 -8.79 -4.16
CA ILE A 65 21.26 -8.98 -3.51
C ILE A 65 20.64 -7.64 -3.10
N GLY A 66 21.45 -6.78 -2.47
CA GLY A 66 21.01 -5.43 -2.12
C GLY A 66 20.64 -4.58 -3.34
N ALA A 67 21.44 -4.68 -4.42
CA ALA A 67 21.15 -4.01 -5.67
C ALA A 67 19.85 -4.50 -6.31
N ALA A 68 19.58 -5.81 -6.31
CA ALA A 68 18.32 -6.36 -6.85
C ALA A 68 17.07 -5.80 -6.12
N ALA A 69 17.14 -5.63 -4.78
CA ALA A 69 16.10 -4.96 -4.01
C ALA A 69 15.96 -3.48 -4.43
N SER A 70 17.08 -2.79 -4.69
CA SER A 70 17.04 -1.40 -5.17
C SER A 70 16.42 -1.30 -6.57
N PHE A 71 16.71 -2.23 -7.49
CA PHE A 71 16.07 -2.28 -8.81
C PHE A 71 14.54 -2.46 -8.71
N TYR A 72 14.08 -3.31 -7.79
CA TYR A 72 12.64 -3.45 -7.51
C TYR A 72 12.03 -2.13 -7.03
N LEU A 73 12.65 -1.44 -6.08
CA LEU A 73 12.15 -0.17 -5.56
C LEU A 73 12.14 0.94 -6.62
N VAL A 74 13.19 1.04 -7.45
CA VAL A 74 13.23 1.97 -8.59
C VAL A 74 12.10 1.66 -9.57
N GLY A 75 11.87 0.39 -9.87
CA GLY A 75 10.74 -0.05 -10.67
C GLY A 75 9.40 0.38 -10.05
N ALA A 76 9.23 0.17 -8.74
CA ALA A 76 7.99 0.51 -8.03
C ALA A 76 7.71 2.03 -8.05
N VAL A 77 8.73 2.86 -7.84
CA VAL A 77 8.60 4.32 -7.95
C VAL A 77 8.23 4.75 -9.37
N ALA A 78 8.92 4.22 -10.37
CA ALA A 78 8.62 4.51 -11.77
C ALA A 78 7.21 4.03 -12.16
N GLY A 79 6.84 2.83 -11.74
CA GLY A 79 5.52 2.24 -11.96
C GLY A 79 4.40 3.05 -11.33
N ALA A 80 4.58 3.50 -10.08
CA ALA A 80 3.62 4.35 -9.40
C ALA A 80 3.36 5.65 -10.18
N LEU A 81 4.42 6.39 -10.53
CA LEU A 81 4.30 7.68 -11.22
C LEU A 81 3.68 7.53 -12.60
N LEU A 82 4.12 6.55 -13.39
CA LEU A 82 3.57 6.28 -14.72
C LEU A 82 2.10 5.86 -14.65
N SER A 83 1.79 4.91 -13.77
CA SER A 83 0.43 4.39 -13.66
C SER A 83 -0.53 5.36 -13.00
N GLY A 84 -0.08 6.20 -12.06
CA GLY A 84 -0.89 7.27 -11.51
C GLY A 84 -1.39 8.22 -12.60
N TRP A 85 -0.49 8.67 -13.47
CA TRP A 85 -0.84 9.49 -14.62
C TRP A 85 -1.74 8.77 -15.64
N ILE A 86 -1.43 7.49 -15.95
CA ILE A 86 -2.24 6.69 -16.87
C ILE A 86 -3.63 6.43 -16.29
N THR A 87 -3.74 6.17 -14.97
CA THR A 87 -5.00 5.92 -14.26
C THR A 87 -5.95 7.11 -14.35
N ASP A 88 -5.43 8.31 -14.12
CA ASP A 88 -6.25 9.53 -14.19
C ASP A 88 -6.66 9.86 -15.63
N ARG A 89 -5.88 9.44 -16.65
CA ARG A 89 -6.14 9.72 -18.06
C ARG A 89 -7.02 8.67 -18.77
N TYR A 90 -6.79 7.38 -18.51
CA TYR A 90 -7.40 6.27 -19.26
C TYR A 90 -8.37 5.43 -18.41
N GLY A 91 -8.46 5.69 -17.12
CA GLY A 91 -9.32 4.98 -16.18
C GLY A 91 -8.59 3.89 -15.41
N ARG A 92 -9.25 3.42 -14.35
CA ARG A 92 -8.68 2.46 -13.39
C ARG A 92 -8.58 1.06 -13.97
N ARG A 93 -9.59 0.66 -14.75
CA ARG A 93 -9.70 -0.69 -15.28
C ARG A 93 -8.55 -1.07 -16.22
N VAL A 94 -8.15 -0.18 -17.12
CA VAL A 94 -7.04 -0.42 -18.05
C VAL A 94 -5.74 -0.61 -17.30
N VAL A 95 -5.49 0.28 -16.35
CA VAL A 95 -4.25 0.23 -15.55
C VAL A 95 -4.18 -1.05 -14.73
N PHE A 96 -5.28 -1.51 -14.14
CA PHE A 96 -5.31 -2.79 -13.42
C PHE A 96 -4.82 -3.98 -14.25
N TYR A 97 -5.20 -4.07 -15.53
CA TYR A 97 -4.73 -5.17 -16.37
C TYR A 97 -3.26 -4.99 -16.77
N VAL A 98 -2.88 -3.78 -17.15
CA VAL A 98 -1.50 -3.50 -17.57
C VAL A 98 -0.51 -3.73 -16.43
N THR A 99 -0.78 -3.19 -15.25
CA THR A 99 0.11 -3.30 -14.09
C THR A 99 0.19 -4.74 -13.58
N LEU A 100 -0.94 -5.44 -13.51
CA LEU A 100 -0.96 -6.84 -13.10
C LEU A 100 -0.25 -7.74 -14.10
N CYS A 101 -0.46 -7.56 -15.41
CA CYS A 101 0.27 -8.32 -16.43
C CYS A 101 1.79 -8.05 -16.35
N THR A 102 2.19 -6.79 -16.14
CA THR A 102 3.59 -6.40 -15.97
C THR A 102 4.20 -7.05 -14.73
N TYR A 103 3.49 -7.00 -13.60
CA TYR A 103 3.88 -7.67 -12.36
C TYR A 103 4.06 -9.18 -12.55
N LEU A 104 3.05 -9.86 -13.11
CA LEU A 104 3.09 -11.31 -13.33
C LEU A 104 4.22 -11.71 -14.27
N ALA A 105 4.43 -10.94 -15.35
CA ALA A 105 5.55 -11.15 -16.26
C ALA A 105 6.89 -11.02 -15.51
N GLY A 106 7.05 -9.97 -14.69
CA GLY A 106 8.25 -9.75 -13.89
C GLY A 106 8.53 -10.90 -12.91
N VAL A 107 7.50 -11.36 -12.18
CA VAL A 107 7.60 -12.47 -11.22
C VAL A 107 7.96 -13.78 -11.93
N LEU A 108 7.25 -14.14 -12.99
CA LEU A 108 7.51 -15.39 -13.73
C LEU A 108 8.90 -15.36 -14.41
N LEU A 109 9.29 -14.23 -15.00
CA LEU A 109 10.63 -14.09 -15.58
C LEU A 109 11.72 -14.12 -14.50
N SER A 110 11.46 -13.60 -13.28
CA SER A 110 12.40 -13.72 -12.16
C SER A 110 12.70 -15.18 -11.81
N SER A 111 11.71 -16.08 -11.91
CA SER A 111 11.91 -17.52 -11.71
C SER A 111 12.84 -18.16 -12.76
N LEU A 112 12.95 -17.55 -13.92
CA LEU A 112 13.77 -18.02 -15.05
C LEU A 112 15.14 -17.34 -15.13
N SER A 113 15.53 -16.50 -14.16
CA SER A 113 16.78 -15.75 -14.17
C SER A 113 18.01 -16.67 -14.20
N TRP A 114 19.03 -16.24 -14.98
CA TRP A 114 20.28 -16.97 -15.18
C TRP A 114 21.53 -16.15 -14.82
N SER A 115 21.36 -14.87 -14.50
CA SER A 115 22.44 -13.94 -14.11
C SER A 115 21.89 -12.85 -13.21
N PHE A 116 22.79 -12.10 -12.54
CA PHE A 116 22.40 -10.93 -11.76
C PHE A 116 21.62 -9.91 -12.61
N LEU A 117 22.10 -9.59 -13.81
CA LEU A 117 21.47 -8.58 -14.65
C LEU A 117 20.05 -9.00 -15.04
N SER A 118 19.83 -10.27 -15.45
CA SER A 118 18.48 -10.76 -15.77
C SER A 118 17.55 -10.69 -14.55
N PHE A 119 18.04 -11.12 -13.39
CA PHE A 119 17.27 -11.06 -12.14
C PHE A 119 16.93 -9.61 -11.78
N ALA A 120 17.89 -8.69 -11.78
CA ALA A 120 17.68 -7.28 -11.47
C ALA A 120 16.69 -6.59 -12.41
N CYS A 121 16.79 -6.85 -13.73
CA CYS A 121 15.85 -6.33 -14.72
C CYS A 121 14.42 -6.86 -14.48
N PHE A 122 14.27 -8.15 -14.19
CA PHE A 122 12.96 -8.74 -13.92
C PHE A 122 12.39 -8.27 -12.57
N ARG A 123 13.25 -8.02 -11.58
CA ARG A 123 12.86 -7.37 -10.32
C ARG A 123 12.39 -5.93 -10.55
N ALA A 124 13.05 -5.16 -11.40
CA ALA A 124 12.60 -3.83 -11.79
C ALA A 124 11.23 -3.88 -12.50
N LEU A 125 11.02 -4.87 -13.38
CA LEU A 125 9.74 -5.08 -14.06
C LEU A 125 8.63 -5.47 -13.07
N THR A 126 8.93 -6.34 -12.09
CA THR A 126 8.01 -6.69 -11.00
C THR A 126 7.61 -5.44 -10.21
N GLY A 127 8.61 -4.63 -9.82
CA GLY A 127 8.39 -3.37 -9.13
C GLY A 127 7.52 -2.40 -9.93
N LEU A 128 7.79 -2.26 -11.24
CA LEU A 128 7.02 -1.40 -12.14
C LEU A 128 5.52 -1.79 -12.17
N GLY A 129 5.22 -3.07 -12.17
CA GLY A 129 3.84 -3.58 -12.09
C GLY A 129 3.19 -3.25 -10.77
N ILE A 130 3.80 -3.64 -9.64
CA ILE A 130 3.17 -3.51 -8.32
C ILE A 130 3.05 -2.04 -7.88
N GLY A 131 4.08 -1.21 -8.15
CA GLY A 131 4.02 0.21 -7.81
C GLY A 131 2.86 0.92 -8.48
N GLY A 132 2.54 0.54 -9.73
CA GLY A 132 1.38 1.06 -10.45
C GLY A 132 0.04 0.64 -9.87
N GLU A 133 -0.03 -0.53 -9.24
CA GLU A 133 -1.26 -1.03 -8.62
C GLU A 133 -1.69 -0.21 -7.40
N TYR A 134 -0.75 0.28 -6.60
CA TYR A 134 -1.08 1.02 -5.37
C TYR A 134 -2.00 2.21 -5.60
N ALA A 135 -1.68 3.04 -6.59
CA ALA A 135 -2.50 4.21 -6.90
C ALA A 135 -3.87 3.82 -7.45
N ALA A 136 -3.91 2.83 -8.34
CA ALA A 136 -5.15 2.39 -8.99
C ALA A 136 -6.11 1.68 -8.00
N VAL A 137 -5.58 0.82 -7.11
CA VAL A 137 -6.38 0.08 -6.13
C VAL A 137 -6.98 1.04 -5.09
N ASN A 138 -6.17 1.90 -4.48
CA ASN A 138 -6.68 2.85 -3.47
C ASN A 138 -7.69 3.83 -4.09
N SER A 139 -7.43 4.35 -5.29
CA SER A 139 -8.39 5.18 -6.02
C SER A 139 -9.72 4.45 -6.29
N ALA A 140 -9.67 3.16 -6.68
CA ALA A 140 -10.88 2.38 -6.95
C ALA A 140 -11.68 2.08 -5.67
N ILE A 141 -11.02 1.82 -4.54
CA ILE A 141 -11.68 1.65 -3.24
C ILE A 141 -12.48 2.90 -2.91
N ASP A 142 -11.84 4.07 -2.98
CA ASP A 142 -12.47 5.33 -2.63
C ASP A 142 -13.68 5.67 -3.51
N GLU A 143 -13.59 5.32 -4.78
CA GLU A 143 -14.61 5.69 -5.75
C GLU A 143 -15.80 4.73 -5.82
N LEU A 144 -15.60 3.46 -5.45
CA LEU A 144 -16.61 2.40 -5.56
C LEU A 144 -17.18 1.96 -4.21
N ILE A 145 -16.47 2.20 -3.10
CA ILE A 145 -16.95 1.86 -1.76
C ILE A 145 -17.71 3.03 -1.16
N PRO A 146 -18.94 2.79 -0.61
CA PRO A 146 -19.73 3.85 0.03
C PRO A 146 -18.97 4.52 1.18
N ALA A 147 -19.15 5.84 1.31
CA ALA A 147 -18.41 6.69 2.26
C ALA A 147 -18.36 6.13 3.70
N ARG A 148 -19.45 5.52 4.18
CA ARG A 148 -19.56 4.96 5.54
C ARG A 148 -18.69 3.74 5.83
N TYR A 149 -18.17 3.04 4.78
CA TYR A 149 -17.35 1.84 4.93
C TYR A 149 -15.93 2.03 4.42
N ARG A 150 -15.65 3.16 3.74
CA ARG A 150 -14.45 3.40 2.98
C ARG A 150 -13.18 3.22 3.80
N GLY A 151 -13.10 3.85 4.98
CA GLY A 151 -11.94 3.76 5.82
C GLY A 151 -11.64 2.36 6.31
N ARG A 152 -12.66 1.68 6.85
CA ARG A 152 -12.50 0.30 7.28
C ARG A 152 -12.01 -0.60 6.15
N ILE A 153 -12.57 -0.45 4.96
CA ILE A 153 -12.22 -1.30 3.81
C ILE A 153 -10.83 -0.98 3.30
N ASP A 154 -10.48 0.30 3.17
CA ASP A 154 -9.16 0.71 2.74
C ASP A 154 -8.07 0.17 3.68
N LEU A 155 -8.25 0.30 4.99
CA LEU A 155 -7.32 -0.23 5.97
C LEU A 155 -7.18 -1.76 5.89
N ILE A 156 -8.29 -2.49 5.73
CA ILE A 156 -8.26 -3.97 5.61
C ILE A 156 -7.55 -4.39 4.31
N VAL A 157 -7.83 -3.73 3.21
CA VAL A 157 -7.19 -4.04 1.92
C VAL A 157 -5.69 -3.77 1.99
N ASN A 158 -5.27 -2.59 2.44
CA ASN A 158 -3.84 -2.28 2.59
C ASN A 158 -3.18 -3.22 3.63
N GLY A 159 -3.84 -3.48 4.75
CA GLY A 159 -3.36 -4.41 5.79
C GLY A 159 -3.25 -5.87 5.32
N SER A 160 -3.97 -6.28 4.27
CA SER A 160 -3.94 -7.65 3.75
C SER A 160 -2.56 -8.06 3.18
N PHE A 161 -1.69 -7.09 2.86
CA PHE A 161 -0.28 -7.33 2.57
C PHE A 161 0.39 -8.23 3.63
N TRP A 162 0.07 -8.03 4.90
CA TRP A 162 0.67 -8.77 6.00
C TRP A 162 0.22 -10.23 6.09
N LEU A 163 -0.98 -10.55 5.58
CA LEU A 163 -1.40 -11.95 5.39
C LEU A 163 -0.53 -12.63 4.33
N GLY A 164 -0.26 -11.92 3.25
CA GLY A 164 0.66 -12.38 2.22
C GLY A 164 2.08 -12.58 2.76
N ALA A 165 2.58 -11.62 3.54
CA ALA A 165 3.88 -11.70 4.19
C ALA A 165 3.98 -12.91 5.15
N ALA A 166 2.93 -13.19 5.95
CA ALA A 166 2.87 -14.37 6.80
C ALA A 166 2.88 -15.67 5.99
N ALA A 167 2.09 -15.72 4.91
CA ALA A 167 2.05 -16.86 4.00
C ALA A 167 3.41 -17.08 3.30
N GLY A 168 4.07 -16.00 2.87
CA GLY A 168 5.41 -16.03 2.27
C GLY A 168 6.47 -16.53 3.24
N ALA A 169 6.43 -16.10 4.51
CA ALA A 169 7.31 -16.59 5.55
C ALA A 169 7.10 -18.10 5.80
N GLY A 170 5.85 -18.55 5.90
CA GLY A 170 5.52 -19.97 6.02
C GLY A 170 5.95 -20.80 4.82
N ALA A 171 5.69 -20.31 3.62
CA ALA A 171 6.11 -20.96 2.37
C ALA A 171 7.63 -21.07 2.29
N SER A 172 8.36 -20.03 2.66
CA SER A 172 9.83 -20.03 2.69
C SER A 172 10.39 -21.09 3.65
N LEU A 173 9.81 -21.21 4.86
CA LEU A 173 10.22 -22.23 5.84
C LEU A 173 10.09 -23.65 5.28
N TRP A 174 9.07 -23.90 4.46
CA TRP A 174 8.84 -25.21 3.85
C TRP A 174 9.68 -25.42 2.60
N MET A 175 9.68 -24.46 1.66
CA MET A 175 10.32 -24.60 0.34
C MET A 175 11.85 -24.58 0.42
N LEU A 176 12.42 -23.96 1.44
CA LEU A 176 13.86 -23.77 1.61
C LEU A 176 14.45 -24.81 2.58
N GLN A 177 13.70 -25.83 2.99
CA GLN A 177 14.21 -26.92 3.81
C GLN A 177 15.30 -27.71 3.08
N PRO A 178 16.48 -27.90 3.68
CA PRO A 178 17.53 -28.74 3.11
C PRO A 178 17.02 -30.16 2.84
N GLY A 179 17.24 -30.63 1.61
CA GLY A 179 16.86 -31.98 1.22
C GLY A 179 15.43 -32.17 0.68
N LEU A 180 14.56 -31.16 0.77
CA LEU A 180 13.22 -31.25 0.17
C LEU A 180 13.25 -30.99 -1.34
N LEU A 181 13.97 -29.94 -1.76
CA LEU A 181 14.15 -29.55 -3.15
C LEU A 181 15.61 -29.20 -3.42
N PRO A 182 16.14 -29.42 -4.64
CA PRO A 182 17.44 -28.88 -5.02
C PRO A 182 17.45 -27.36 -4.84
N ALA A 183 18.54 -26.81 -4.31
CA ALA A 183 18.65 -25.39 -3.99
C ALA A 183 18.29 -24.49 -5.19
N ASN A 184 18.72 -24.86 -6.40
CA ASN A 184 18.39 -24.10 -7.63
C ASN A 184 16.92 -24.21 -8.07
N VAL A 185 16.14 -25.15 -7.56
CA VAL A 185 14.73 -25.35 -7.90
C VAL A 185 13.82 -24.66 -6.88
N GLY A 186 14.13 -24.74 -5.58
CA GLY A 186 13.26 -24.25 -4.51
C GLY A 186 12.92 -22.76 -4.66
N TRP A 187 13.92 -21.90 -4.84
CA TRP A 187 13.69 -20.47 -4.98
C TRP A 187 12.93 -20.11 -6.26
N ARG A 188 13.17 -20.84 -7.38
CA ARG A 188 12.45 -20.62 -8.64
C ARG A 188 10.96 -20.98 -8.51
N LEU A 189 10.65 -22.06 -7.80
CA LEU A 189 9.28 -22.47 -7.51
C LEU A 189 8.56 -21.43 -6.66
N GLY A 190 9.24 -20.75 -5.71
CA GLY A 190 8.67 -19.66 -4.94
C GLY A 190 8.09 -18.56 -5.83
N PHE A 191 8.86 -18.10 -6.80
CA PHE A 191 8.38 -17.12 -7.78
C PHE A 191 7.31 -17.69 -8.71
N ALA A 192 7.53 -18.90 -9.24
CA ALA A 192 6.59 -19.52 -10.17
C ALA A 192 5.20 -19.72 -9.55
N VAL A 193 5.14 -20.20 -8.30
CA VAL A 193 3.88 -20.35 -7.54
C VAL A 193 3.20 -19.00 -7.34
N GLY A 194 3.94 -17.97 -6.92
CA GLY A 194 3.43 -16.61 -6.81
C GLY A 194 2.85 -16.08 -8.12
N GLY A 195 3.57 -16.29 -9.24
CA GLY A 195 3.09 -15.92 -10.57
C GLY A 195 1.82 -16.67 -11.00
N VAL A 196 1.76 -17.99 -10.76
CA VAL A 196 0.58 -18.81 -11.09
C VAL A 196 -0.64 -18.39 -10.23
N LEU A 197 -0.46 -18.16 -8.94
CA LEU A 197 -1.52 -17.63 -8.07
C LEU A 197 -2.00 -16.27 -8.57
N GLY A 198 -1.09 -15.43 -9.02
CA GLY A 198 -1.41 -14.12 -9.59
C GLY A 198 -2.24 -14.18 -10.87
N LEU A 199 -2.15 -15.26 -11.68
CA LEU A 199 -3.03 -15.46 -12.84
C LEU A 199 -4.51 -15.54 -12.43
N SER A 200 -4.82 -16.05 -11.24
CA SER A 200 -6.19 -16.08 -10.72
C SER A 200 -6.76 -14.67 -10.52
N VAL A 201 -5.90 -13.70 -10.23
CA VAL A 201 -6.30 -12.29 -10.03
C VAL A 201 -6.77 -11.66 -11.33
N LEU A 202 -6.17 -12.00 -12.48
CA LEU A 202 -6.66 -11.55 -13.79
C LEU A 202 -8.13 -11.94 -14.02
N PHE A 203 -8.50 -13.12 -13.56
CA PHE A 203 -9.87 -13.57 -13.64
C PHE A 203 -10.80 -12.82 -12.68
N LEU A 204 -10.35 -12.53 -11.46
CA LEU A 204 -11.12 -11.76 -10.47
C LEU A 204 -11.32 -10.30 -10.91
N ARG A 205 -10.35 -9.71 -11.58
CA ARG A 205 -10.41 -8.31 -12.06
C ARG A 205 -11.54 -8.04 -13.04
N ARG A 206 -12.09 -9.03 -13.72
CA ARG A 206 -13.24 -8.87 -14.62
C ARG A 206 -14.49 -8.32 -13.92
N TRP A 207 -14.61 -8.52 -12.60
CA TRP A 207 -15.75 -8.03 -11.81
C TRP A 207 -15.61 -6.60 -11.33
N VAL A 208 -14.39 -6.00 -11.44
CA VAL A 208 -14.15 -4.61 -11.06
C VAL A 208 -14.61 -3.71 -12.23
N PRO A 209 -15.68 -2.91 -12.05
CA PRO A 209 -16.13 -1.98 -13.08
C PRO A 209 -15.18 -0.79 -13.18
N GLU A 210 -15.31 -0.01 -14.27
CA GLU A 210 -14.70 1.31 -14.32
C GLU A 210 -15.40 2.25 -13.33
N SER A 211 -14.68 3.25 -12.82
CA SER A 211 -15.23 4.22 -11.90
C SER A 211 -16.30 5.10 -12.56
N PRO A 212 -17.57 5.05 -12.11
CA PRO A 212 -18.59 5.95 -12.63
C PRO A 212 -18.27 7.43 -12.38
N ARG A 213 -17.61 7.75 -11.27
CA ARG A 213 -17.17 9.11 -10.92
C ARG A 213 -16.16 9.63 -11.94
N TRP A 214 -15.18 8.79 -12.32
CA TRP A 214 -14.20 9.11 -13.35
C TRP A 214 -14.85 9.25 -14.74
N LEU A 215 -15.78 8.36 -15.09
CA LEU A 215 -16.49 8.41 -16.37
C LEU A 215 -17.23 9.73 -16.57
N VAL A 216 -17.89 10.26 -15.53
CA VAL A 216 -18.59 11.56 -15.59
C VAL A 216 -17.63 12.70 -15.88
N THR A 217 -16.49 12.76 -15.17
CA THR A 217 -15.52 13.85 -15.35
C THR A 217 -14.81 13.80 -16.71
N HIS A 218 -14.88 12.66 -17.43
CA HIS A 218 -14.22 12.44 -18.72
C HIS A 218 -15.18 12.36 -19.92
N CYS A 219 -16.32 13.03 -19.87
CA CYS A 219 -17.30 13.10 -20.95
C CYS A 219 -17.90 11.74 -21.37
N ARG A 220 -18.01 10.76 -20.45
CA ARG A 220 -18.55 9.42 -20.68
C ARG A 220 -19.82 9.16 -19.86
N GLU A 221 -20.75 10.13 -19.85
CA GLU A 221 -21.94 10.12 -19.00
C GLU A 221 -22.84 8.89 -19.21
N LYS A 222 -23.11 8.50 -20.47
CA LYS A 222 -23.95 7.34 -20.78
C LYS A 222 -23.39 6.04 -20.18
N GLU A 223 -22.08 5.92 -20.17
CA GLU A 223 -21.40 4.76 -19.62
C GLU A 223 -21.36 4.82 -18.09
N ALA A 224 -21.17 6.03 -17.53
CA ALA A 224 -21.26 6.26 -16.09
C ALA A 224 -22.65 5.88 -15.54
N GLU A 225 -23.71 6.32 -16.22
CA GLU A 225 -25.09 6.00 -15.85
C GLU A 225 -25.36 4.50 -15.93
N ARG A 226 -24.94 3.85 -17.03
CA ARG A 226 -25.08 2.41 -17.22
C ARG A 226 -24.33 1.64 -16.11
N THR A 227 -23.08 1.98 -15.84
CA THR A 227 -22.27 1.31 -14.81
C THR A 227 -22.88 1.49 -13.42
N THR A 228 -23.36 2.69 -13.10
CA THR A 228 -24.03 2.97 -11.83
C THR A 228 -25.31 2.15 -11.69
N SER A 229 -26.15 2.10 -12.72
CA SER A 229 -27.39 1.31 -12.73
C SER A 229 -27.11 -0.19 -12.61
N ASP A 230 -26.07 -0.69 -13.26
CA ASP A 230 -25.62 -2.10 -13.12
C ASP A 230 -25.17 -2.41 -11.70
N VAL A 231 -24.45 -1.50 -11.04
CA VAL A 231 -24.03 -1.64 -9.64
C VAL A 231 -25.27 -1.62 -8.72
N GLU A 232 -26.18 -0.66 -8.87
CA GLU A 232 -27.43 -0.59 -8.09
C GLU A 232 -28.27 -1.88 -8.24
N THR A 233 -28.36 -2.41 -9.44
CA THR A 233 -29.08 -3.67 -9.73
C THR A 233 -28.45 -4.84 -9.01
N ARG A 234 -27.12 -4.98 -9.06
CA ARG A 234 -26.38 -6.06 -8.35
C ARG A 234 -26.54 -5.95 -6.83
N VAL A 235 -26.51 -4.72 -6.30
CA VAL A 235 -26.70 -4.46 -4.87
C VAL A 235 -28.14 -4.81 -4.44
N SER A 236 -29.13 -4.38 -5.21
CA SER A 236 -30.54 -4.67 -4.93
C SER A 236 -30.84 -6.19 -5.02
N ALA A 237 -30.27 -6.89 -6.00
CA ALA A 237 -30.39 -8.33 -6.13
C ALA A 237 -29.75 -9.11 -4.96
N SER A 238 -28.87 -8.48 -4.20
CA SER A 238 -28.24 -9.07 -3.00
C SER A 238 -29.10 -8.99 -1.74
N GLY A 239 -30.39 -8.61 -1.84
CA GLY A 239 -31.30 -8.54 -0.71
C GLY A 239 -31.34 -7.17 0.00
N ALA A 240 -30.78 -6.14 -0.60
CA ALA A 240 -30.69 -4.79 -0.02
C ALA A 240 -32.03 -4.02 0.02
N GLY A 241 -33.12 -4.57 -0.53
CA GLY A 241 -34.42 -3.90 -0.59
C GLY A 241 -34.43 -2.68 -1.54
N LYS A 242 -35.41 -1.78 -1.33
CA LYS A 242 -35.48 -0.52 -2.08
C LYS A 242 -34.38 0.42 -1.62
N LEU A 243 -33.56 0.90 -2.56
CA LEU A 243 -32.53 1.90 -2.27
C LEU A 243 -33.17 3.25 -1.91
N PRO A 244 -32.67 3.96 -0.89
CA PRO A 244 -33.16 5.30 -0.58
C PRO A 244 -32.93 6.24 -1.77
N PRO A 245 -33.71 7.33 -1.95
CA PRO A 245 -33.45 8.30 -3.01
C PRO A 245 -32.07 8.95 -2.85
N PRO A 246 -31.37 9.28 -3.95
CA PRO A 246 -30.12 10.03 -3.87
C PRO A 246 -30.39 11.44 -3.33
N GLN A 247 -29.49 11.96 -2.48
CA GLN A 247 -29.62 13.29 -1.90
C GLN A 247 -28.62 14.23 -2.56
N GLY A 248 -29.13 15.24 -3.26
CA GLY A 248 -28.34 16.27 -3.93
C GLY A 248 -27.79 15.86 -5.31
N SER A 249 -27.18 16.81 -5.94
CA SER A 249 -26.51 16.69 -7.24
C SER A 249 -25.21 17.51 -7.25
N LEU A 250 -24.35 17.24 -8.21
CA LEU A 250 -23.08 17.93 -8.42
C LEU A 250 -23.06 18.50 -9.83
N GLN A 251 -22.65 19.76 -9.99
CA GLN A 251 -22.35 20.31 -11.29
C GLN A 251 -20.89 20.02 -11.65
N VAL A 252 -20.69 19.47 -12.84
CA VAL A 252 -19.37 19.07 -13.35
C VAL A 252 -19.19 19.65 -14.75
N HIS A 253 -17.99 20.16 -15.05
CA HIS A 253 -17.56 20.58 -16.37
C HIS A 253 -16.59 19.52 -16.92
N PRO A 254 -17.06 18.51 -17.63
CA PRO A 254 -16.22 17.40 -18.06
C PRO A 254 -15.12 17.85 -19.02
N ARG A 255 -13.94 17.28 -18.86
CA ARG A 255 -12.79 17.52 -19.76
C ARG A 255 -12.17 16.19 -20.16
N LYS A 256 -11.81 16.03 -21.42
CA LYS A 256 -11.18 14.79 -21.92
C LYS A 256 -9.81 14.54 -21.30
N VAL A 257 -9.07 15.59 -20.97
CA VAL A 257 -7.72 15.51 -20.42
C VAL A 257 -7.47 16.69 -19.48
N PHE A 258 -6.90 16.42 -18.33
CA PHE A 258 -6.36 17.42 -17.41
C PHE A 258 -4.86 17.57 -17.64
N GLY A 259 -4.37 18.79 -17.83
CA GLY A 259 -2.95 19.06 -18.07
C GLY A 259 -2.11 18.81 -16.79
N LEU A 260 -0.91 18.25 -16.94
CA LEU A 260 -0.01 17.99 -15.79
C LEU A 260 0.28 19.26 -14.97
N GLY A 261 0.42 20.43 -15.64
CA GLY A 261 0.62 21.71 -14.94
C GLY A 261 -0.52 22.02 -13.97
N LEU A 262 -1.78 21.83 -14.39
CA LEU A 262 -2.95 22.04 -13.55
C LEU A 262 -2.96 21.11 -12.35
N ILE A 263 -2.55 19.85 -12.56
CA ILE A 263 -2.47 18.82 -11.52
C ILE A 263 -1.41 19.21 -10.47
N PHE A 264 -0.20 19.56 -10.93
CA PHE A 264 0.88 19.98 -10.02
C PHE A 264 0.56 21.29 -9.32
N ASP A 265 -0.07 22.25 -9.98
CA ASP A 265 -0.52 23.49 -9.35
C ASP A 265 -1.58 23.21 -8.27
N SER A 266 -2.53 22.33 -8.55
CA SER A 266 -3.52 21.89 -7.56
C SER A 266 -2.86 21.24 -6.32
N MET A 267 -1.85 20.38 -6.52
CA MET A 267 -1.17 19.70 -5.41
C MET A 267 -0.24 20.65 -4.63
N LEU A 268 0.60 21.42 -5.33
CA LEU A 268 1.71 22.13 -4.70
C LEU A 268 1.38 23.57 -4.29
N LYS A 269 0.40 24.20 -4.95
CA LYS A 269 0.00 25.58 -4.63
C LYS A 269 -1.32 25.63 -3.87
N GLU A 270 -2.39 25.08 -4.43
CA GLU A 270 -3.73 25.16 -3.84
C GLU A 270 -3.89 24.28 -2.59
N ASN A 271 -3.38 23.05 -2.64
CA ASN A 271 -3.50 22.06 -1.55
C ASN A 271 -2.17 21.83 -0.81
N ARG A 272 -1.30 22.85 -0.70
CA ARG A 272 0.04 22.72 -0.10
C ARG A 272 0.03 22.08 1.29
N ALA A 273 -0.89 22.47 2.15
CA ALA A 273 -1.01 21.90 3.49
C ALA A 273 -1.36 20.40 3.47
N ARG A 274 -2.26 20.01 2.57
CA ARG A 274 -2.64 18.60 2.36
C ARG A 274 -1.48 17.78 1.77
N SER A 275 -0.70 18.37 0.87
CA SER A 275 0.49 17.71 0.30
C SER A 275 1.58 17.50 1.35
N LEU A 276 1.83 18.49 2.20
CA LEU A 276 2.77 18.35 3.33
C LEU A 276 2.31 17.29 4.31
N LEU A 277 1.02 17.22 4.60
CA LEU A 277 0.43 16.17 5.41
C LEU A 277 0.68 14.80 4.79
N ALA A 278 0.27 14.59 3.53
CA ALA A 278 0.41 13.31 2.85
C ALA A 278 1.88 12.86 2.77
N ILE A 279 2.82 13.76 2.45
CA ILE A 279 4.25 13.47 2.45
C ILE A 279 4.72 13.03 3.85
N SER A 280 4.34 13.75 4.90
CA SER A 280 4.79 13.43 6.27
C SER A 280 4.30 12.05 6.72
N LEU A 281 3.04 11.71 6.44
CA LEU A 281 2.48 10.39 6.75
C LEU A 281 3.19 9.28 5.96
N MET A 282 3.37 9.47 4.64
CA MET A 282 3.99 8.49 3.75
C MET A 282 5.47 8.27 4.08
N VAL A 283 6.23 9.32 4.38
CA VAL A 283 7.65 9.19 4.76
C VAL A 283 7.79 8.50 6.10
N ALA A 284 7.01 8.89 7.11
CA ALA A 284 7.10 8.32 8.45
C ALA A 284 6.79 6.83 8.46
N GLN A 285 5.71 6.40 7.79
CA GLN A 285 5.35 4.99 7.70
C GLN A 285 6.40 4.20 6.91
N ALA A 286 6.82 4.69 5.73
CA ALA A 286 7.81 3.99 4.91
C ALA A 286 9.15 3.86 5.64
N PHE A 287 9.59 4.89 6.35
CA PHE A 287 10.80 4.84 7.16
C PHE A 287 10.71 3.77 8.25
N LEU A 288 9.63 3.76 9.05
CA LEU A 288 9.47 2.79 10.13
C LEU A 288 9.50 1.34 9.60
N PHE A 289 8.71 1.04 8.57
CA PHE A 289 8.62 -0.32 8.04
C PHE A 289 9.94 -0.80 7.44
N ASN A 290 10.60 0.04 6.65
CA ASN A 290 11.87 -0.32 6.05
C ASN A 290 13.03 -0.36 7.06
N ALA A 291 13.00 0.52 8.05
CA ALA A 291 14.00 0.55 9.12
C ALA A 291 13.90 -0.64 10.07
N VAL A 292 12.68 -0.99 10.50
CA VAL A 292 12.47 -1.97 11.57
C VAL A 292 12.13 -3.34 11.00
N PHE A 293 11.06 -3.45 10.21
CA PHE A 293 10.59 -4.76 9.76
C PHE A 293 11.64 -5.49 8.91
N PHE A 294 12.18 -4.84 7.89
CA PHE A 294 13.14 -5.48 6.98
C PHE A 294 14.54 -5.70 7.59
N THR A 295 14.89 -4.99 8.66
CA THR A 295 16.17 -5.19 9.34
C THR A 295 16.08 -6.06 10.59
N TYR A 296 14.86 -6.42 11.03
CA TYR A 296 14.66 -7.11 12.30
C TYR A 296 15.35 -8.48 12.36
N GLY A 297 15.39 -9.21 11.26
CA GLY A 297 16.16 -10.47 11.19
C GLY A 297 17.65 -10.29 11.49
N LEU A 298 18.24 -9.17 11.02
CA LEU A 298 19.64 -8.83 11.35
C LEU A 298 19.82 -8.46 12.82
N VAL A 299 18.83 -7.79 13.43
CA VAL A 299 18.86 -7.47 14.86
C VAL A 299 18.78 -8.74 15.70
N LEU A 300 17.88 -9.66 15.35
CA LEU A 300 17.74 -10.96 16.04
C LEU A 300 19.05 -11.77 16.02
N THR A 301 19.70 -11.82 14.86
CA THR A 301 20.97 -12.59 14.74
C THR A 301 22.15 -11.87 15.39
N ARG A 302 22.26 -10.56 15.26
CA ARG A 302 23.43 -9.79 15.73
C ARG A 302 23.42 -9.49 17.22
N PHE A 303 22.27 -9.13 17.78
CA PHE A 303 22.13 -8.68 19.18
C PHE A 303 21.61 -9.77 20.11
N TYR A 304 20.79 -10.68 19.59
CA TYR A 304 20.18 -11.75 20.39
C TYR A 304 20.70 -13.15 20.08
N HIS A 305 21.65 -13.28 19.12
CA HIS A 305 22.27 -14.54 18.70
C HIS A 305 21.25 -15.63 18.30
N VAL A 306 20.09 -15.20 17.79
CA VAL A 306 19.07 -16.12 17.26
C VAL A 306 19.60 -16.78 15.98
N ALA A 307 19.50 -18.10 15.89
CA ALA A 307 19.89 -18.82 14.69
C ALA A 307 19.10 -18.35 13.47
N GLN A 308 19.76 -18.19 12.33
CA GLN A 308 19.13 -17.66 11.09
C GLN A 308 17.91 -18.49 10.66
N THR A 309 17.94 -19.81 10.88
CA THR A 309 16.83 -20.74 10.64
C THR A 309 15.60 -20.48 11.51
N GLN A 310 15.76 -19.80 12.65
CA GLN A 310 14.69 -19.52 13.60
C GLN A 310 14.10 -18.11 13.45
N VAL A 311 14.71 -17.23 12.65
CA VAL A 311 14.24 -15.85 12.46
C VAL A 311 12.78 -15.80 11.99
N GLY A 312 12.38 -16.70 11.10
CA GLY A 312 11.00 -16.79 10.62
C GLY A 312 9.97 -16.98 11.73
N LEU A 313 10.31 -17.68 12.82
CA LEU A 313 9.41 -17.89 13.95
C LEU A 313 9.08 -16.59 14.71
N TYR A 314 9.97 -15.62 14.68
CA TYR A 314 9.76 -14.29 15.27
C TYR A 314 9.02 -13.36 14.31
N LEU A 315 9.22 -13.52 12.99
CA LEU A 315 8.56 -12.67 11.98
C LEU A 315 7.08 -13.04 11.79
N ILE A 316 6.68 -14.32 11.88
CA ILE A 316 5.29 -14.74 11.69
C ILE A 316 4.33 -14.01 12.66
N PRO A 317 4.53 -14.04 13.99
CA PRO A 317 3.63 -13.33 14.90
C PRO A 317 3.66 -11.81 14.67
N LEU A 318 4.80 -11.25 14.25
CA LEU A 318 4.91 -9.84 13.90
C LEU A 318 4.03 -9.48 12.70
N THR A 319 4.03 -10.28 11.64
CA THR A 319 3.17 -10.06 10.47
C THR A 319 1.68 -10.20 10.80
N LEU A 320 1.33 -11.16 11.66
CA LEU A 320 -0.05 -11.31 12.13
C LEU A 320 -0.51 -10.11 12.99
N GLY A 321 0.36 -9.56 13.84
CA GLY A 321 0.11 -8.32 14.58
C GLY A 321 -0.14 -7.13 13.64
N ASN A 322 0.66 -7.02 12.59
CA ASN A 322 0.49 -6.01 11.54
C ASN A 322 -0.86 -6.10 10.83
N PHE A 323 -1.35 -7.30 10.54
CA PHE A 323 -2.68 -7.48 9.94
C PHE A 323 -3.82 -7.19 10.93
N ALA A 324 -3.66 -7.59 12.19
CA ALA A 324 -4.69 -7.42 13.22
C ALA A 324 -5.02 -5.94 13.47
N GLY A 325 -4.03 -5.03 13.37
CA GLY A 325 -4.22 -3.59 13.56
C GLY A 325 -5.28 -3.00 12.62
N PRO A 326 -5.07 -2.99 11.30
CA PRO A 326 -6.04 -2.51 10.32
C PRO A 326 -7.40 -3.21 10.42
N LEU A 327 -7.41 -4.51 10.67
CA LEU A 327 -8.64 -5.31 10.78
C LEU A 327 -9.51 -4.87 11.96
N LEU A 328 -8.92 -4.73 13.15
CA LEU A 328 -9.65 -4.44 14.38
C LEU A 328 -9.89 -2.93 14.57
N LEU A 329 -8.92 -2.09 14.21
CA LEU A 329 -9.04 -0.64 14.38
C LEU A 329 -9.77 0.03 13.21
N GLY A 330 -9.87 -0.60 12.04
CA GLY A 330 -10.39 0.03 10.82
C GLY A 330 -11.78 0.65 10.97
N SER A 331 -12.70 -0.01 11.70
CA SER A 331 -14.03 0.54 11.94
C SER A 331 -14.03 1.83 12.78
N LEU A 332 -13.03 2.02 13.62
CA LEU A 332 -12.90 3.20 14.47
C LEU A 332 -12.56 4.46 13.64
N PHE A 333 -11.88 4.28 12.50
CA PHE A 333 -11.60 5.38 11.56
C PHE A 333 -12.88 5.92 10.91
N ASP A 334 -13.92 5.09 10.77
CA ASP A 334 -15.22 5.50 10.23
C ASP A 334 -16.18 6.04 11.31
N THR A 335 -15.96 5.72 12.61
CA THR A 335 -16.89 6.03 13.70
C THR A 335 -16.37 7.09 14.67
N ILE A 336 -15.10 7.03 15.07
CA ILE A 336 -14.46 8.04 15.94
C ILE A 336 -14.00 9.25 15.11
N GLY A 337 -13.60 9.01 13.88
CA GLY A 337 -13.17 10.01 12.91
C GLY A 337 -11.73 9.80 12.42
N ARG A 338 -11.49 10.22 11.16
CA ARG A 338 -10.18 10.08 10.45
C ARG A 338 -9.06 10.74 11.25
N LYS A 339 -9.17 12.04 11.43
CA LYS A 339 -8.14 12.87 12.06
C LYS A 339 -7.76 12.38 13.46
N LYS A 340 -8.73 11.99 14.27
CA LYS A 340 -8.49 11.51 15.63
C LYS A 340 -7.76 10.16 15.63
N MET A 341 -8.23 9.22 14.82
CA MET A 341 -7.67 7.86 14.78
C MET A 341 -6.28 7.84 14.14
N ILE A 342 -6.05 8.61 13.06
CA ILE A 342 -4.74 8.74 12.42
C ILE A 342 -3.74 9.32 13.43
N SER A 343 -4.08 10.46 14.05
CA SER A 343 -3.23 11.08 15.07
C SER A 343 -2.93 10.12 16.23
N ALA A 344 -3.95 9.44 16.75
CA ALA A 344 -3.81 8.52 17.88
C ALA A 344 -2.90 7.34 17.55
N THR A 345 -3.09 6.69 16.39
CA THR A 345 -2.29 5.53 15.99
C THR A 345 -0.83 5.90 15.75
N PHE A 346 -0.54 7.06 15.13
CA PHE A 346 0.82 7.56 14.98
C PHE A 346 1.47 7.94 16.33
N ILE A 347 0.74 8.61 17.24
CA ILE A 347 1.25 8.97 18.58
C ILE A 347 1.54 7.73 19.41
N ILE A 348 0.59 6.78 19.49
CA ILE A 348 0.77 5.54 20.26
C ILE A 348 1.98 4.78 19.72
N SER A 349 2.10 4.63 18.41
CA SER A 349 3.25 3.99 17.78
C SER A 349 4.57 4.69 18.13
N ALA A 350 4.60 6.03 18.08
CA ALA A 350 5.78 6.81 18.43
C ALA A 350 6.20 6.63 19.89
N LEU A 351 5.25 6.68 20.82
CA LEU A 351 5.53 6.53 22.26
C LEU A 351 6.01 5.12 22.59
N LEU A 352 5.34 4.09 22.07
CA LEU A 352 5.74 2.71 22.25
C LEU A 352 7.11 2.41 21.65
N LEU A 353 7.38 2.97 20.45
CA LEU A 353 8.67 2.84 19.79
C LEU A 353 9.77 3.55 20.59
N LEU A 354 9.51 4.75 21.11
CA LEU A 354 10.47 5.46 21.96
C LEU A 354 10.79 4.68 23.24
N ALA A 355 9.78 4.15 23.93
CA ALA A 355 9.96 3.33 25.13
C ALA A 355 10.77 2.06 24.80
N THR A 356 10.46 1.38 23.70
CA THR A 356 11.19 0.21 23.24
C THR A 356 12.63 0.54 22.86
N ALA A 357 12.86 1.70 22.23
CA ALA A 357 14.19 2.17 21.88
C ALA A 357 15.07 2.39 23.12
N VAL A 358 14.53 3.00 24.17
CA VAL A 358 15.23 3.21 25.45
C VAL A 358 15.55 1.86 26.11
N ALA A 359 14.57 0.96 26.18
CA ALA A 359 14.74 -0.36 26.77
C ALA A 359 15.77 -1.21 25.99
N PHE A 360 15.78 -1.12 24.66
CA PHE A 360 16.78 -1.76 23.80
C PHE A 360 18.18 -1.17 24.02
N GLY A 361 18.31 0.17 24.09
CA GLY A 361 19.56 0.86 24.36
C GLY A 361 20.16 0.46 25.70
N ALA A 362 19.32 0.28 26.72
CA ALA A 362 19.70 -0.18 28.04
C ALA A 362 20.05 -1.69 28.11
N GLY A 363 19.82 -2.45 27.03
CA GLY A 363 20.10 -3.88 26.96
C GLY A 363 19.21 -4.76 27.85
N VAL A 364 18.02 -4.27 28.25
CA VAL A 364 17.11 -5.02 29.14
C VAL A 364 16.14 -5.94 28.38
N LEU A 365 16.09 -5.85 27.05
CA LEU A 365 15.20 -6.65 26.22
C LEU A 365 15.86 -7.98 25.81
N SER A 366 15.06 -9.04 25.82
CA SER A 366 15.37 -10.32 25.16
C SER A 366 14.77 -10.37 23.76
N ALA A 367 15.13 -11.35 22.94
CA ALA A 367 14.53 -11.58 21.63
C ALA A 367 12.98 -11.69 21.71
N TYR A 368 12.47 -12.37 22.73
CA TYR A 368 11.03 -12.55 22.95
C TYR A 368 10.33 -11.24 23.35
N THR A 369 10.88 -10.49 24.30
CA THR A 369 10.29 -9.23 24.75
C THR A 369 10.40 -8.15 23.69
N GLN A 370 11.49 -8.10 22.92
CA GLN A 370 11.62 -7.23 21.77
C GLN A 370 10.57 -7.54 20.70
N THR A 371 10.37 -8.83 20.38
CA THR A 371 9.34 -9.24 19.40
C THR A 371 7.94 -8.90 19.90
N ALA A 372 7.65 -9.14 21.19
CA ALA A 372 6.36 -8.76 21.78
C ALA A 372 6.12 -7.24 21.69
N ALA A 373 7.13 -6.42 21.98
CA ALA A 373 7.05 -4.98 21.82
C ALA A 373 6.77 -4.61 20.35
N TRP A 374 7.46 -5.23 19.38
CA TRP A 374 7.21 -5.01 17.96
C TRP A 374 5.80 -5.40 17.54
N ILE A 375 5.25 -6.51 18.00
CA ILE A 375 3.87 -6.92 17.69
C ILE A 375 2.89 -5.81 18.10
N VAL A 376 3.06 -5.25 19.32
CA VAL A 376 2.18 -4.18 19.80
C VAL A 376 2.40 -2.87 19.04
N ILE A 377 3.65 -2.48 18.78
CA ILE A 377 3.96 -1.27 18.00
C ILE A 377 3.37 -1.37 16.59
N PHE A 378 3.62 -2.49 15.90
CA PHE A 378 3.17 -2.67 14.53
C PHE A 378 1.66 -2.91 14.40
N PHE A 379 0.99 -3.35 15.46
CA PHE A 379 -0.47 -3.35 15.52
C PHE A 379 -1.04 -1.93 15.30
N PHE A 380 -0.52 -0.93 15.99
CA PHE A 380 -0.93 0.46 15.77
C PHE A 380 -0.33 1.08 14.52
N ALA A 381 0.96 0.84 14.28
CA ALA A 381 1.68 1.42 13.16
C ALA A 381 1.17 0.93 11.79
N SER A 382 0.66 -0.30 11.69
CA SER A 382 0.08 -0.81 10.45
C SER A 382 -1.26 -0.13 10.14
N ALA A 383 -2.09 0.15 11.14
CA ALA A 383 -3.29 0.96 10.95
C ALA A 383 -2.93 2.40 10.55
N ALA A 384 -1.89 2.98 11.17
CA ALA A 384 -1.37 4.29 10.81
C ALA A 384 -0.82 4.32 9.36
N ALA A 385 -0.06 3.30 8.95
CA ALA A 385 0.48 3.19 7.60
C ALA A 385 -0.63 3.06 6.54
N SER A 386 -1.60 2.19 6.77
CA SER A 386 -2.76 2.04 5.88
C SER A 386 -3.53 3.36 5.77
N SER A 387 -3.71 4.09 6.87
CA SER A 387 -4.41 5.37 6.87
C SER A 387 -3.67 6.48 6.12
N ALA A 388 -2.35 6.36 5.92
CA ALA A 388 -1.61 7.31 5.09
C ALA A 388 -2.05 7.25 3.62
N TYR A 389 -2.31 6.04 3.09
CA TYR A 389 -2.88 5.85 1.76
C TYR A 389 -4.31 6.37 1.68
N LEU A 390 -5.15 6.02 2.66
CA LEU A 390 -6.51 6.52 2.80
C LEU A 390 -6.56 8.06 2.81
N THR A 391 -5.68 8.71 3.59
CA THR A 391 -5.60 10.17 3.64
C THR A 391 -5.22 10.74 2.27
N ALA A 392 -4.16 10.20 1.64
CA ALA A 392 -3.71 10.68 0.34
C ALA A 392 -4.78 10.52 -0.75
N SER A 393 -5.64 9.50 -0.64
CA SER A 393 -6.72 9.25 -1.60
C SER A 393 -7.96 10.11 -1.36
N GLU A 394 -8.33 10.41 -0.11
CA GLU A 394 -9.54 11.17 0.22
C GLU A 394 -9.40 12.69 0.08
N ILE A 395 -8.19 13.26 0.35
CA ILE A 395 -8.03 14.72 0.47
C ILE A 395 -7.69 15.44 -0.83
N PHE A 396 -7.54 14.72 -1.94
CA PHE A 396 -7.25 15.31 -3.26
C PHE A 396 -8.43 15.18 -4.23
N PRO A 397 -8.58 16.16 -5.16
CA PRO A 397 -9.62 16.12 -6.19
C PRO A 397 -9.58 14.83 -7.01
N LEU A 398 -10.72 14.40 -7.50
CA LEU A 398 -10.89 13.15 -8.25
C LEU A 398 -9.93 13.02 -9.43
N GLU A 399 -9.73 14.13 -10.18
CA GLU A 399 -8.91 14.18 -11.37
C GLU A 399 -7.39 14.12 -11.13
N THR A 400 -6.97 14.31 -9.88
CA THR A 400 -5.56 14.30 -9.48
C THR A 400 -5.23 13.19 -8.49
N ARG A 401 -6.22 12.42 -8.06
CA ARG A 401 -6.14 11.48 -6.93
C ARG A 401 -5.10 10.39 -7.15
N ALA A 402 -5.18 9.66 -8.26
CA ALA A 402 -4.28 8.55 -8.49
C ALA A 402 -2.83 9.04 -8.65
N LEU A 403 -2.61 10.18 -9.32
CA LEU A 403 -1.28 10.78 -9.43
C LEU A 403 -0.79 11.33 -8.08
N ALA A 404 -1.66 11.90 -7.25
CA ALA A 404 -1.30 12.36 -5.91
C ALA A 404 -0.84 11.19 -5.02
N ILE A 405 -1.63 10.11 -4.97
CA ILE A 405 -1.24 8.87 -4.25
C ILE A 405 0.11 8.39 -4.76
N ALA A 406 0.28 8.30 -6.08
CA ALA A 406 1.51 7.85 -6.71
C ALA A 406 2.73 8.71 -6.35
N CYS A 407 2.60 10.04 -6.40
CA CYS A 407 3.67 10.98 -6.05
C CYS A 407 4.07 10.84 -4.57
N PHE A 408 3.10 10.81 -3.65
CA PHE A 408 3.40 10.71 -2.23
C PHE A 408 3.94 9.34 -1.84
N TYR A 409 3.45 8.26 -2.45
CA TYR A 409 4.04 6.94 -2.34
C TYR A 409 5.48 6.91 -2.84
N ALA A 410 5.75 7.48 -4.02
CA ALA A 410 7.08 7.54 -4.61
C ALA A 410 8.06 8.29 -3.71
N ILE A 411 7.67 9.45 -3.16
CA ILE A 411 8.49 10.25 -2.23
C ILE A 411 8.72 9.46 -0.93
N GLY A 412 7.67 8.88 -0.35
CA GLY A 412 7.77 8.08 0.86
C GLY A 412 8.72 6.89 0.69
N THR A 413 8.58 6.15 -0.41
CA THR A 413 9.42 4.99 -0.74
C THR A 413 10.86 5.40 -1.05
N ALA A 414 11.09 6.49 -1.79
CA ALA A 414 12.42 6.99 -2.09
C ALA A 414 13.18 7.39 -0.81
N ILE A 415 12.53 8.10 0.11
CA ILE A 415 13.16 8.56 1.35
C ILE A 415 13.19 7.41 2.38
N GLY A 416 12.05 6.83 2.71
CA GLY A 416 11.93 5.79 3.72
C GLY A 416 12.45 4.43 3.27
N GLY A 417 12.12 4.02 2.02
CA GLY A 417 12.50 2.72 1.49
C GLY A 417 13.99 2.59 1.16
N THR A 418 14.63 3.67 0.71
CA THR A 418 16.06 3.62 0.30
C THR A 418 16.99 4.01 1.45
N PHE A 419 16.71 5.12 2.13
CA PHE A 419 17.61 5.66 3.15
C PHE A 419 17.57 4.83 4.45
N ALA A 420 16.38 4.41 4.91
CA ALA A 420 16.25 3.76 6.21
C ALA A 420 17.00 2.41 6.31
N PRO A 421 16.91 1.46 5.35
CA PRO A 421 17.65 0.21 5.43
C PRO A 421 19.16 0.40 5.45
N VAL A 422 19.68 1.35 4.67
CA VAL A 422 21.13 1.66 4.62
C VAL A 422 21.60 2.20 5.96
N LEU A 423 20.87 3.17 6.52
CA LEU A 423 21.15 3.72 7.84
C LEU A 423 21.14 2.63 8.91
N PHE A 424 20.10 1.78 8.92
CA PHE A 424 19.94 0.74 9.93
C PHE A 424 20.97 -0.38 9.78
N ALA A 425 21.33 -0.76 8.56
CA ALA A 425 22.42 -1.71 8.33
C ALA A 425 23.74 -1.18 8.94
N TRP A 426 24.07 0.09 8.75
CA TRP A 426 25.23 0.72 9.33
C TRP A 426 25.18 0.78 10.86
N LEU A 427 24.00 1.14 11.43
CA LEU A 427 23.80 1.15 12.88
C LEU A 427 23.94 -0.25 13.48
N ILE A 428 23.37 -1.28 12.86
CA ILE A 428 23.46 -2.69 13.28
C ILE A 428 24.92 -3.18 13.23
N GLN A 429 25.67 -2.84 12.18
CA GLN A 429 27.08 -3.21 12.04
C GLN A 429 27.92 -2.67 13.20
N SER A 430 27.58 -1.51 13.73
CA SER A 430 28.30 -0.93 14.88
C SER A 430 28.29 -1.80 16.14
N GLY A 431 27.38 -2.78 16.27
CA GLY A 431 27.18 -3.63 17.44
C GLY A 431 26.73 -2.89 18.71
N SER A 432 26.49 -1.60 18.62
CA SER A 432 26.11 -0.75 19.77
C SER A 432 24.59 -0.66 19.92
N HIS A 433 24.08 -1.10 21.08
CA HIS A 433 22.66 -0.96 21.41
C HIS A 433 22.19 0.50 21.35
N TRP A 434 22.96 1.43 21.90
CA TRP A 434 22.59 2.85 21.92
C TRP A 434 22.61 3.51 20.54
N ARG A 435 23.53 3.13 19.65
CA ARG A 435 23.51 3.66 18.27
C ARG A 435 22.28 3.20 17.53
N LEU A 436 21.94 1.90 17.61
CA LEU A 436 20.73 1.39 16.98
C LEU A 436 19.46 1.96 17.63
N SER A 437 19.45 2.11 18.97
CA SER A 437 18.38 2.81 19.69
C SER A 437 18.16 4.24 19.16
N GLY A 438 19.24 4.98 18.85
CA GLY A 438 19.15 6.27 18.20
C GLY A 438 18.40 6.25 16.86
N GLY A 439 18.59 5.20 16.07
CA GLY A 439 17.80 4.95 14.83
C GLY A 439 16.30 4.74 15.11
N TYR A 440 15.97 3.97 16.13
CA TYR A 440 14.58 3.79 16.57
C TYR A 440 13.97 5.08 17.12
N MET A 441 14.74 5.90 17.86
CA MET A 441 14.29 7.22 18.33
C MET A 441 14.03 8.16 17.17
N LEU A 442 14.86 8.14 16.12
CA LEU A 442 14.62 8.90 14.89
C LEU A 442 13.29 8.49 14.23
N ALA A 443 13.04 7.19 14.11
CA ALA A 443 11.76 6.69 13.58
C ALA A 443 10.57 7.14 14.45
N ALA A 444 10.71 7.10 15.77
CA ALA A 444 9.68 7.60 16.69
C ALA A 444 9.43 9.11 16.51
N GLY A 445 10.48 9.89 16.30
CA GLY A 445 10.39 11.33 16.01
C GLY A 445 9.64 11.63 14.71
N LEU A 446 9.89 10.83 13.65
CA LEU A 446 9.17 10.96 12.39
C LEU A 446 7.68 10.61 12.52
N LEU A 447 7.34 9.56 13.30
CA LEU A 447 5.94 9.23 13.59
C LEU A 447 5.26 10.34 14.41
N ALA A 448 5.94 10.91 15.41
CA ALA A 448 5.43 12.02 16.20
C ALA A 448 5.21 13.28 15.33
N LEU A 449 6.13 13.57 14.41
CA LEU A 449 5.99 14.66 13.45
C LEU A 449 4.77 14.43 12.54
N ALA A 450 4.60 13.23 12.02
CA ALA A 450 3.44 12.87 11.20
C ALA A 450 2.12 13.06 11.97
N ALA A 451 2.08 12.65 13.24
CA ALA A 451 0.92 12.88 14.11
C ALA A 451 0.63 14.37 14.32
N LEU A 452 1.66 15.19 14.55
CA LEU A 452 1.51 16.66 14.68
C LEU A 452 0.99 17.28 13.39
N MET A 453 1.49 16.83 12.23
CA MET A 453 0.98 17.26 10.93
C MET A 453 -0.48 16.90 10.73
N GLU A 454 -0.88 15.68 11.13
CA GLU A 454 -2.28 15.25 11.08
C GLU A 454 -3.16 16.08 12.02
N MET A 455 -2.74 16.31 13.26
CA MET A 455 -3.48 17.16 14.20
C MET A 455 -3.67 18.60 13.68
N LYS A 456 -2.69 19.12 12.94
CA LYS A 456 -2.75 20.49 12.41
C LYS A 456 -3.51 20.59 11.10
N PHE A 457 -3.27 19.70 10.15
CA PHE A 457 -3.74 19.79 8.78
C PHE A 457 -4.72 18.67 8.38
N GLY A 458 -4.95 17.70 9.27
CA GLY A 458 -5.87 16.58 9.03
C GLY A 458 -7.29 17.05 8.81
N VAL A 459 -8.01 16.30 7.98
CA VAL A 459 -9.38 16.58 7.55
C VAL A 459 -10.31 15.53 8.13
N ASP A 460 -11.45 15.97 8.69
CA ASP A 460 -12.51 15.06 9.14
C ASP A 460 -13.30 14.56 7.92
N ALA A 461 -12.80 13.47 7.34
CA ALA A 461 -13.30 12.91 6.07
C ALA A 461 -14.27 11.74 6.26
N GLU A 462 -14.46 11.28 7.51
CA GLU A 462 -15.32 10.15 7.82
C GLU A 462 -16.76 10.37 7.36
N GLN A 463 -17.32 9.34 6.71
CA GLN A 463 -18.71 9.27 6.23
C GLN A 463 -19.11 10.40 5.26
N LYS A 464 -18.18 11.17 4.76
CA LYS A 464 -18.40 12.25 3.80
C LYS A 464 -18.17 11.80 2.37
N SER A 465 -18.85 12.43 1.41
CA SER A 465 -18.57 12.23 0.00
C SER A 465 -17.20 12.81 -0.36
N LEU A 466 -16.49 12.17 -1.27
CA LEU A 466 -15.16 12.62 -1.72
C LEU A 466 -15.20 14.04 -2.26
N GLU A 467 -16.27 14.37 -2.96
CA GLU A 467 -16.49 15.67 -3.59
C GLU A 467 -16.72 16.79 -2.57
N SER A 468 -17.22 16.46 -1.37
CA SER A 468 -17.37 17.42 -0.27
C SER A 468 -16.06 17.67 0.47
N ILE A 469 -15.14 16.70 0.46
CA ILE A 469 -13.81 16.80 1.08
C ILE A 469 -12.85 17.56 0.15
N ALA A 470 -12.85 17.19 -1.13
CA ALA A 470 -12.02 17.78 -2.18
C ALA A 470 -12.86 17.97 -3.45
N SER A 471 -13.34 19.20 -3.64
CA SER A 471 -14.15 19.52 -4.81
C SER A 471 -13.41 19.19 -6.10
N PRO A 472 -14.04 18.48 -7.05
CA PRO A 472 -13.43 18.17 -8.34
C PRO A 472 -12.95 19.44 -9.05
N LEU A 473 -11.82 19.34 -9.75
CA LEU A 473 -11.32 20.46 -10.56
C LEU A 473 -12.34 20.86 -11.65
N SER A 474 -13.07 19.88 -12.13
CA SER A 474 -14.17 20.06 -13.09
C SER A 474 -15.42 20.75 -12.51
N SER A 475 -15.54 20.89 -11.19
CA SER A 475 -16.63 21.66 -10.57
C SER A 475 -16.32 23.14 -10.40
N ARG A 476 -15.06 23.53 -10.63
CA ARG A 476 -14.62 24.93 -10.63
C ARG A 476 -14.72 25.45 -12.04
N GLY A 477 -15.65 26.35 -12.30
CA GLY A 477 -15.94 26.93 -13.60
C GLY A 477 -14.74 27.66 -14.23
#